data_64e64f16812d9fc9289538515c8b3eaf
#
_entry.id   64e64f16812d9fc9289538515c8b3eaf
#
_cell.length_a   1.000
_cell.length_b   1.000
_cell.length_c   1.000
_cell.angle_alpha   90.00
_cell.angle_beta   90.00
_cell.angle_gamma   90.00
#
_symmetry.space_group_name_H-M   'P 1'
#
loop_
_entity.id
_entity.type
_entity.pdbx_description
1 polymer ?
#
loop_
_entity_poly.entity_id
_entity_poly.type
_entity_poly.pdbx_seq_one_letter_code
_entity_poly.pdbx_strand_id
1 'polypeptide(L)'
;MKITPVKGTNDYLPNEVEIRDYLQNEILKVYVANGFEHITTPIIEDIENLDKSDGGENLNLIFKIMKRGDKLEKAVSSLQENPKTGTACENEIADMGLRYDLTLQLSRYFANNKDKLTLPMKCIQMDRVYRAERPQKGRLREFVQCD
;
A
#
# COMPACT_ATOMS: atom_id res chain seq x y z
N MET A 1 16.44 -20.73 11.91
CA MET A 1 15.91 -19.42 11.50
C MET A 1 16.19 -19.21 10.01
N LYS A 2 15.22 -18.78 9.22
CA LYS A 2 15.45 -18.45 7.81
C LYS A 2 16.16 -17.10 7.73
N ILE A 3 17.34 -17.03 7.11
CA ILE A 3 18.20 -15.83 7.07
C ILE A 3 18.00 -14.97 5.81
N THR A 4 17.12 -15.40 4.91
CA THR A 4 16.81 -14.64 3.69
C THR A 4 15.49 -13.86 3.86
N PRO A 5 15.38 -12.64 3.32
CA PRO A 5 14.13 -11.89 3.34
C PRO A 5 13.01 -12.61 2.58
N VAL A 6 11.79 -12.13 2.71
CA VAL A 6 10.64 -12.65 1.96
C VAL A 6 10.91 -12.51 0.47
N LYS A 7 10.55 -13.54 -0.32
CA LYS A 7 10.75 -13.50 -1.77
C LYS A 7 10.06 -12.27 -2.39
N GLY A 8 10.83 -11.46 -3.11
CA GLY A 8 10.36 -10.23 -3.73
C GLY A 8 10.51 -8.98 -2.86
N THR A 9 11.22 -9.10 -1.71
CA THR A 9 11.70 -7.96 -0.92
C THR A 9 13.23 -8.01 -0.83
N ASN A 10 13.86 -6.90 -0.56
CA ASN A 10 15.32 -6.79 -0.50
C ASN A 10 15.77 -6.06 0.78
N ASP A 11 16.88 -6.55 1.34
CA ASP A 11 17.72 -5.73 2.22
C ASP A 11 18.65 -4.87 1.34
N TYR A 12 18.88 -3.64 1.74
CA TYR A 12 19.78 -2.72 1.04
C TYR A 12 20.97 -2.40 1.91
N LEU A 13 22.17 -2.49 1.34
CA LEU A 13 23.42 -2.12 2.02
C LEU A 13 23.53 -0.59 2.13
N PRO A 14 24.37 -0.05 3.04
CA PRO A 14 24.47 1.39 3.27
C PRO A 14 24.76 2.21 1.99
N ASN A 15 25.65 1.73 1.13
CA ASN A 15 25.95 2.39 -0.15
C ASN A 15 24.77 2.38 -1.13
N GLU A 16 23.95 1.35 -1.11
CA GLU A 16 22.73 1.27 -1.94
C GLU A 16 21.64 2.22 -1.41
N VAL A 17 21.53 2.33 -0.08
CA VAL A 17 20.61 3.29 0.58
C VAL A 17 21.02 4.71 0.25
N GLU A 18 22.31 5.06 0.32
CA GLU A 18 22.83 6.39 -0.01
C GLU A 18 22.45 6.82 -1.44
N ILE A 19 22.59 5.91 -2.41
CA ILE A 19 22.22 6.19 -3.81
C ILE A 19 20.69 6.39 -3.93
N ARG A 20 19.91 5.57 -3.24
CA ARG A 20 18.43 5.65 -3.26
C ARG A 20 17.95 6.96 -2.65
N ASP A 21 18.50 7.34 -1.50
CA ASP A 21 18.17 8.58 -0.80
C ASP A 21 18.56 9.80 -1.65
N TYR A 22 19.73 9.76 -2.28
CA TYR A 22 20.16 10.81 -3.21
C TYR A 22 19.14 10.99 -4.34
N LEU A 23 18.75 9.90 -5.02
CA LEU A 23 17.79 9.95 -6.13
C LEU A 23 16.42 10.48 -5.67
N GLN A 24 15.91 10.01 -4.53
CA GLN A 24 14.62 10.44 -3.99
C GLN A 24 14.67 11.94 -3.64
N ASN A 25 15.75 12.39 -3.03
CA ASN A 25 15.94 13.80 -2.69
C ASN A 25 16.02 14.69 -3.93
N GLU A 26 16.71 14.26 -4.98
CA GLU A 26 16.80 15.04 -6.24
C GLU A 26 15.42 15.15 -6.93
N ILE A 27 14.66 14.04 -6.98
CA ILE A 27 13.29 14.05 -7.51
C ILE A 27 12.42 15.03 -6.70
N LEU A 28 12.44 14.90 -5.37
CA LEU A 28 11.64 15.74 -4.48
C LEU A 28 11.99 17.24 -4.63
N LYS A 29 13.27 17.59 -4.70
CA LYS A 29 13.71 18.97 -4.95
C LYS A 29 13.11 19.56 -6.23
N VAL A 30 13.10 18.80 -7.32
CA VAL A 30 12.53 19.25 -8.60
C VAL A 30 11.04 19.53 -8.46
N TYR A 31 10.28 18.62 -7.86
CA TYR A 31 8.84 18.80 -7.68
C TYR A 31 8.51 19.99 -6.76
N VAL A 32 9.19 20.09 -5.61
CA VAL A 32 8.99 21.21 -4.66
C VAL A 32 9.33 22.55 -5.31
N ALA A 33 10.42 22.62 -6.09
CA ALA A 33 10.79 23.83 -6.83
C ALA A 33 9.75 24.26 -7.88
N ASN A 34 8.88 23.32 -8.33
CA ASN A 34 7.78 23.57 -9.25
C ASN A 34 6.41 23.74 -8.55
N GLY A 35 6.43 23.95 -7.24
CA GLY A 35 5.24 24.24 -6.44
C GLY A 35 4.40 23.02 -6.06
N PHE A 36 4.98 21.84 -6.05
CA PHE A 36 4.35 20.65 -5.48
C PHE A 36 4.62 20.57 -3.97
N GLU A 37 3.62 20.20 -3.21
CA GLU A 37 3.71 19.98 -1.77
C GLU A 37 3.95 18.50 -1.48
N HIS A 38 4.96 18.20 -0.65
CA HIS A 38 5.25 16.82 -0.27
C HIS A 38 4.25 16.36 0.78
N ILE A 39 3.56 15.27 0.50
CA ILE A 39 2.60 14.63 1.40
C ILE A 39 3.02 13.20 1.74
N THR A 40 2.49 12.69 2.83
CA THR A 40 2.58 11.28 3.22
C THR A 40 1.21 10.76 3.62
N THR A 41 0.93 9.50 3.33
CA THR A 41 -0.30 8.82 3.71
C THR A 41 0.02 7.49 4.41
N PRO A 42 -0.89 6.93 5.23
CA PRO A 42 -0.68 5.64 5.88
C PRO A 42 -0.43 4.49 4.89
N ILE A 43 0.41 3.55 5.29
CA ILE A 43 0.67 2.32 4.52
C ILE A 43 -0.51 1.36 4.61
N ILE A 44 -1.12 1.29 5.80
CA ILE A 44 -2.28 0.43 6.08
C ILE A 44 -3.55 1.17 5.68
N GLU A 45 -4.41 0.51 4.94
CA GLU A 45 -5.69 1.03 4.49
C GLU A 45 -6.81 0.02 4.83
N ASP A 46 -8.03 0.52 4.96
CA ASP A 46 -9.22 -0.30 5.11
C ASP A 46 -9.42 -1.20 3.89
N ILE A 47 -9.73 -2.48 4.12
CA ILE A 47 -9.87 -3.46 3.04
C ILE A 47 -11.00 -3.09 2.08
N GLU A 48 -12.09 -2.47 2.57
CA GLU A 48 -13.20 -2.07 1.71
C GLU A 48 -12.81 -0.96 0.73
N ASN A 49 -11.90 -0.06 1.13
CA ASN A 49 -11.38 0.98 0.25
C ASN A 49 -10.49 0.37 -0.83
N LEU A 50 -9.62 -0.58 -0.44
CA LEU A 50 -8.73 -1.27 -1.36
C LEU A 50 -9.51 -2.12 -2.37
N ASP A 51 -10.56 -2.82 -1.95
CA ASP A 51 -11.40 -3.68 -2.78
C ASP A 51 -12.22 -2.88 -3.81
N LYS A 52 -12.63 -1.65 -3.49
CA LYS A 52 -13.42 -0.78 -4.37
C LYS A 52 -12.56 -0.01 -5.38
N SER A 53 -11.26 0.03 -5.20
CA SER A 53 -10.36 0.68 -6.15
C SER A 53 -10.26 -0.15 -7.43
N ASP A 54 -10.21 0.50 -8.58
CA ASP A 54 -10.05 -0.09 -9.91
C ASP A 54 -11.08 -1.19 -10.29
N GLY A 55 -12.31 -1.11 -9.77
CA GLY A 55 -13.36 -2.07 -10.13
C GLY A 55 -13.07 -3.52 -9.74
N GLY A 56 -12.13 -3.76 -8.82
CA GLY A 56 -11.79 -5.09 -8.30
C GLY A 56 -10.74 -5.87 -9.10
N GLU A 57 -10.16 -5.33 -10.15
CA GLU A 57 -9.13 -6.00 -10.96
C GLU A 57 -7.84 -6.28 -10.16
N ASN A 58 -7.54 -5.43 -9.18
CA ASN A 58 -6.31 -5.49 -8.39
C ASN A 58 -6.44 -6.25 -7.05
N LEU A 59 -7.55 -6.92 -6.80
CA LEU A 59 -7.78 -7.66 -5.53
C LEU A 59 -6.68 -8.66 -5.20
N ASN A 60 -6.12 -9.31 -6.21
CA ASN A 60 -5.04 -10.29 -6.06
C ASN A 60 -3.67 -9.65 -5.75
N LEU A 61 -3.55 -8.32 -5.88
CA LEU A 61 -2.32 -7.59 -5.56
C LEU A 61 -2.22 -7.18 -4.09
N ILE A 62 -3.32 -7.23 -3.34
CA ILE A 62 -3.40 -6.72 -1.99
C ILE A 62 -2.81 -7.72 -0.99
N PHE A 63 -1.82 -7.29 -0.21
CA PHE A 63 -1.46 -7.98 1.02
C PHE A 63 -2.49 -7.67 2.09
N LYS A 64 -3.33 -8.66 2.42
CA LYS A 64 -4.39 -8.53 3.41
C LYS A 64 -3.86 -8.75 4.82
N ILE A 65 -4.35 -7.96 5.77
CA ILE A 65 -4.02 -8.05 7.19
C ILE A 65 -5.20 -8.67 7.91
N MET A 66 -4.96 -9.78 8.59
CA MET A 66 -5.98 -10.51 9.32
C MET A 66 -6.52 -9.72 10.51
N LYS A 67 -7.81 -9.85 10.75
CA LYS A 67 -8.47 -9.48 12.00
C LYS A 67 -7.77 -10.10 13.21
N ARG A 68 -7.96 -9.54 14.39
CA ARG A 68 -7.33 -10.02 15.64
C ARG A 68 -8.38 -10.18 16.74
N GLY A 69 -8.07 -11.06 17.70
CA GLY A 69 -8.92 -11.31 18.89
C GLY A 69 -10.34 -11.71 18.49
N ASP A 70 -11.34 -11.21 19.22
CA ASP A 70 -12.75 -11.53 19.07
C ASP A 70 -13.29 -11.35 17.65
N LYS A 71 -12.74 -10.35 16.89
CA LYS A 71 -13.12 -10.15 15.50
C LYS A 71 -12.71 -11.33 14.61
N LEU A 72 -11.53 -11.89 14.84
CA LEU A 72 -11.04 -13.04 14.09
C LEU A 72 -11.85 -14.29 14.47
N GLU A 73 -12.10 -14.50 15.76
CA GLU A 73 -12.86 -15.64 16.26
C GLU A 73 -14.28 -15.65 15.66
N LYS A 74 -14.98 -14.50 15.65
CA LYS A 74 -16.30 -14.35 15.00
C LYS A 74 -16.24 -14.63 13.50
N ALA A 75 -15.22 -14.14 12.82
CA ALA A 75 -15.06 -14.38 11.38
C ALA A 75 -14.82 -15.87 11.06
N VAL A 76 -14.01 -16.55 11.88
CA VAL A 76 -13.77 -18.00 11.74
C VAL A 76 -15.05 -18.78 12.00
N SER A 77 -15.83 -18.45 13.05
CA SER A 77 -17.12 -19.07 13.34
C SER A 77 -18.11 -18.88 12.20
N SER A 78 -18.19 -17.67 11.65
CA SER A 78 -19.03 -17.37 10.48
C SER A 78 -18.65 -18.23 9.26
N LEU A 79 -17.35 -18.45 9.02
CA LEU A 79 -16.87 -19.31 7.93
C LEU A 79 -17.14 -20.81 8.18
N GLN A 80 -17.23 -21.25 9.43
CA GLN A 80 -17.64 -22.62 9.76
C GLN A 80 -19.11 -22.85 9.47
N GLU A 81 -19.98 -21.87 9.78
CA GLU A 81 -21.41 -21.93 9.50
C GLU A 81 -21.73 -21.73 8.01
N ASN A 82 -21.04 -20.81 7.36
CA ASN A 82 -21.23 -20.45 5.95
C ASN A 82 -19.88 -20.49 5.20
N PRO A 83 -19.43 -21.65 4.73
CA PRO A 83 -18.14 -21.80 4.07
C PRO A 83 -18.01 -20.90 2.83
N LYS A 84 -16.93 -20.12 2.77
CA LYS A 84 -16.53 -19.30 1.63
C LYS A 84 -15.17 -19.74 1.11
N THR A 85 -14.86 -19.47 -0.15
CA THR A 85 -13.58 -19.82 -0.78
C THR A 85 -12.95 -18.60 -1.46
N GLY A 86 -11.63 -18.68 -1.73
CA GLY A 86 -10.91 -17.62 -2.44
C GLY A 86 -11.01 -16.27 -1.76
N THR A 87 -11.13 -15.21 -2.54
CA THR A 87 -11.18 -13.81 -2.07
C THR A 87 -12.30 -13.56 -1.06
N ALA A 88 -13.44 -14.23 -1.19
CA ALA A 88 -14.55 -14.07 -0.24
C ALA A 88 -14.18 -14.61 1.16
N CYS A 89 -13.43 -15.69 1.24
CA CYS A 89 -12.87 -16.20 2.51
C CYS A 89 -11.83 -15.25 3.09
N GLU A 90 -10.92 -14.75 2.25
CA GLU A 90 -9.89 -13.80 2.68
C GLU A 90 -10.51 -12.50 3.23
N ASN A 91 -11.54 -11.96 2.59
CA ASN A 91 -12.22 -10.74 3.04
C ASN A 91 -13.02 -10.96 4.33
N GLU A 92 -13.49 -12.19 4.61
CA GLU A 92 -14.12 -12.49 5.89
C GLU A 92 -13.13 -12.38 7.07
N ILE A 93 -11.89 -12.81 6.87
CA ILE A 93 -10.87 -12.84 7.94
C ILE A 93 -9.95 -11.63 7.97
N ALA A 94 -9.99 -10.75 6.97
CA ALA A 94 -9.21 -9.51 6.92
C ALA A 94 -10.11 -8.29 7.11
N ASP A 95 -9.57 -7.21 7.68
CA ASP A 95 -10.24 -5.90 7.77
C ASP A 95 -9.35 -4.75 7.27
N MET A 96 -8.08 -5.02 7.00
CA MET A 96 -7.10 -4.06 6.51
C MET A 96 -6.23 -4.70 5.44
N GLY A 97 -5.48 -3.88 4.72
CA GLY A 97 -4.46 -4.32 3.78
C GLY A 97 -3.32 -3.32 3.66
N LEU A 98 -2.23 -3.73 3.00
CA LEU A 98 -1.15 -2.83 2.62
C LEU A 98 -1.49 -2.17 1.28
N ARG A 99 -1.21 -0.89 1.15
CA ARG A 99 -1.40 -0.16 -0.10
C ARG A 99 -0.56 -0.78 -1.22
N TYR A 100 -1.15 -0.96 -2.39
CA TYR A 100 -0.49 -1.48 -3.58
C TYR A 100 -0.09 -0.39 -4.60
N ASP A 101 -0.62 0.81 -4.42
CA ASP A 101 -0.24 2.06 -5.09
C ASP A 101 -0.43 3.27 -4.15
N LEU A 102 -0.28 4.51 -4.65
CA LEU A 102 -0.46 5.73 -3.86
C LEU A 102 -1.74 6.50 -4.22
N THR A 103 -2.41 6.16 -5.32
CA THR A 103 -3.54 6.92 -5.89
C THR A 103 -4.78 6.88 -5.00
N LEU A 104 -5.12 5.70 -4.47
CA LEU A 104 -6.28 5.56 -3.57
C LEU A 104 -6.14 6.42 -2.32
N GLN A 105 -4.96 6.35 -1.67
CA GLN A 105 -4.68 7.10 -0.45
C GLN A 105 -4.67 8.60 -0.72
N LEU A 106 -4.18 9.04 -1.88
CA LEU A 106 -4.23 10.43 -2.32
C LEU A 106 -5.69 10.90 -2.47
N SER A 107 -6.54 10.09 -3.11
CA SER A 107 -7.97 10.41 -3.27
C SER A 107 -8.67 10.57 -1.93
N ARG A 108 -8.43 9.65 -0.99
CA ARG A 108 -8.95 9.73 0.38
C ARG A 108 -8.38 10.95 1.13
N TYR A 109 -7.09 11.22 0.99
CA TYR A 109 -6.42 12.39 1.59
C TYR A 109 -7.08 13.69 1.12
N PHE A 110 -7.29 13.82 -0.19
CA PHE A 110 -7.96 14.98 -0.77
C PHE A 110 -9.39 15.12 -0.25
N ALA A 111 -10.18 14.05 -0.29
CA ALA A 111 -11.57 14.06 0.18
C ALA A 111 -11.70 14.53 1.65
N ASN A 112 -10.78 14.09 2.51
CA ASN A 112 -10.79 14.42 3.94
C ASN A 112 -10.21 15.80 4.28
N ASN A 113 -9.44 16.40 3.39
CA ASN A 113 -8.70 17.63 3.69
C ASN A 113 -8.97 18.78 2.71
N LYS A 114 -9.87 18.62 1.73
CA LYS A 114 -10.13 19.60 0.67
C LYS A 114 -10.33 21.04 1.17
N ASP A 115 -10.96 21.21 2.33
CA ASP A 115 -11.24 22.54 2.92
C ASP A 115 -10.00 23.20 3.56
N LYS A 116 -8.89 22.44 3.68
CA LYS A 116 -7.61 22.91 4.24
C LYS A 116 -6.51 23.03 3.18
N LEU A 117 -6.78 22.56 1.95
CA LEU A 117 -5.80 22.50 0.88
C LEU A 117 -5.91 23.71 -0.04
N THR A 118 -4.77 24.20 -0.51
CA THR A 118 -4.73 25.21 -1.56
C THR A 118 -5.09 24.60 -2.90
N LEU A 119 -6.04 25.20 -3.63
CA LEU A 119 -6.44 24.71 -4.94
C LEU A 119 -5.89 25.63 -6.06
N PRO A 120 -5.48 25.08 -7.20
CA PRO A 120 -5.39 23.66 -7.52
C PRO A 120 -4.30 22.98 -6.70
N MET A 121 -4.63 21.83 -6.08
CA MET A 121 -3.67 21.03 -5.32
C MET A 121 -2.63 20.44 -6.26
N LYS A 122 -1.36 20.69 -5.96
CA LYS A 122 -0.20 20.03 -6.57
C LYS A 122 0.54 19.30 -5.46
N CYS A 123 0.58 18.00 -5.49
CA CYS A 123 1.28 17.23 -4.49
C CYS A 123 2.23 16.21 -5.10
N ILE A 124 3.23 15.81 -4.35
CA ILE A 124 4.14 14.71 -4.62
C ILE A 124 4.14 13.78 -3.42
N GLN A 125 3.96 12.50 -3.66
CA GLN A 125 4.20 11.46 -2.66
C GLN A 125 5.22 10.48 -3.18
N MET A 126 6.20 10.16 -2.34
CA MET A 126 7.20 9.15 -2.66
C MET A 126 7.31 8.21 -1.49
N ASP A 127 6.84 6.97 -1.69
CA ASP A 127 6.66 6.06 -0.59
C ASP A 127 6.62 4.60 -1.04
N ARG A 128 6.73 3.67 -0.09
CA ARG A 128 6.68 2.24 -0.37
C ARG A 128 5.27 1.78 -0.67
N VAL A 129 5.16 0.90 -1.67
CA VAL A 129 3.95 0.15 -2.02
C VAL A 129 4.24 -1.34 -2.02
N TYR A 130 3.18 -2.15 -1.89
CA TYR A 130 3.27 -3.58 -1.63
C TYR A 130 2.34 -4.34 -2.56
N ARG A 131 2.89 -5.28 -3.35
CA ARG A 131 2.11 -6.09 -4.30
C ARG A 131 2.30 -7.58 -4.04
N ALA A 132 1.20 -8.30 -3.78
CA ALA A 132 1.21 -9.72 -3.45
C ALA A 132 1.47 -10.63 -4.65
N GLU A 133 1.58 -10.08 -5.85
CA GLU A 133 1.83 -10.84 -7.07
C GLU A 133 3.13 -11.68 -7.05
N ARG A 134 3.24 -12.60 -7.99
CA ARG A 134 4.41 -13.45 -8.12
C ARG A 134 5.64 -12.61 -8.48
N PRO A 135 6.67 -12.55 -7.63
CA PRO A 135 7.87 -11.76 -7.91
C PRO A 135 8.69 -12.39 -9.04
N GLN A 136 9.22 -11.53 -9.90
CA GLN A 136 10.10 -11.89 -11.01
C GLN A 136 11.13 -10.78 -11.24
N LYS A 137 12.05 -10.96 -12.19
CA LYS A 137 13.05 -9.92 -12.50
C LYS A 137 12.36 -8.60 -12.84
N GLY A 138 12.70 -7.53 -12.09
CA GLY A 138 12.10 -6.20 -12.25
C GLY A 138 10.71 -6.02 -11.61
N ARG A 139 10.14 -7.08 -10.99
CA ARG A 139 8.89 -7.00 -10.23
C ARG A 139 9.10 -7.46 -8.80
N LEU A 140 9.12 -6.50 -7.89
CA LEU A 140 9.26 -6.71 -6.46
C LEU A 140 7.89 -6.68 -5.78
N ARG A 141 7.82 -7.26 -4.58
CA ARG A 141 6.64 -7.18 -3.70
C ARG A 141 6.62 -5.92 -2.84
N GLU A 142 7.79 -5.33 -2.64
CA GLU A 142 7.97 -4.07 -1.94
C GLU A 142 8.90 -3.17 -2.76
N PHE A 143 8.45 -1.98 -3.11
CA PHE A 143 9.24 -1.00 -3.85
C PHE A 143 8.74 0.42 -3.59
N VAL A 144 9.55 1.42 -3.93
CA VAL A 144 9.15 2.84 -3.83
C VAL A 144 8.46 3.25 -5.13
N GLN A 145 7.32 3.90 -4.99
CA GLN A 145 6.57 4.56 -6.05
C GLN A 145 6.64 6.08 -5.82
N CYS A 146 6.60 6.83 -6.89
CA CYS A 146 6.57 8.29 -6.90
C CYS A 146 5.37 8.74 -7.73
N ASP A 147 4.42 9.42 -7.13
CA ASP A 147 3.18 9.94 -7.72
C ASP A 147 3.03 11.43 -7.46
#